data_9049d8d919fa7e173c1df6a60165184e
#
_entry.id   9049d8d919fa7e173c1df6a60165184e
#
_cell.length_a   1.000
_cell.length_b   1.000
_cell.length_c   1.000
_cell.angle_alpha   90.00
_cell.angle_beta   90.00
_cell.angle_gamma   90.00
#
_symmetry.space_group_name_H-M   'P 1'
#
loop_
_entity.id
_entity.type
_entity.pdbx_description
1 polymer ?
#
loop_
_entity_poly.entity_id
_entity_poly.type
_entity_poly.pdbx_seq_one_letter_code
_entity_poly.pdbx_strand_id
1 'polypeptide(L)'
;MANLTTRKIVTFIPSGNQEGEFETAVQFYQEIGFTINAHTDEFAVFTKDESKFFLQKYPKEWIQGNLMMVLEVENLDDWWTMLTSLELERKYKGVKLTAPQIYPWGVREAHLVDVCGVFWHIS
;
A
#
# COMPACT_ATOMS: atom_id res chain seq x y z
N MET A 1 27.19 -17.13 21.92
CA MET A 1 25.94 -17.67 21.36
C MET A 1 25.46 -16.80 20.23
N ALA A 2 25.07 -17.43 19.13
CA ALA A 2 24.48 -16.69 18.02
C ALA A 2 23.09 -16.20 18.40
N ASN A 3 22.73 -15.02 17.90
CA ASN A 3 21.37 -14.50 18.04
C ASN A 3 20.71 -14.52 16.65
N LEU A 4 19.74 -15.41 16.47
CA LEU A 4 19.04 -15.63 15.18
C LEU A 4 17.64 -15.01 15.17
N THR A 5 17.36 -14.08 16.07
CA THR A 5 16.07 -13.39 16.16
C THR A 5 15.84 -12.54 14.91
N THR A 6 14.72 -12.75 14.23
CA THR A 6 14.31 -11.89 13.13
C THR A 6 13.50 -10.72 13.66
N ARG A 7 13.37 -9.66 12.90
CA ARG A 7 12.52 -8.53 13.26
C ARG A 7 11.30 -8.42 12.37
N LYS A 8 11.50 -8.31 11.08
CA LYS A 8 10.38 -8.20 10.13
C LYS A 8 10.86 -8.46 8.72
N ILE A 9 9.91 -8.75 7.86
CA ILE A 9 10.13 -8.81 6.42
C ILE A 9 9.59 -7.50 5.86
N VAL A 10 10.39 -6.86 5.01
CA VAL A 10 10.03 -5.58 4.40
C VAL A 10 10.08 -5.76 2.88
N THR A 11 9.05 -5.30 2.19
CA THR A 11 8.96 -5.42 0.74
C THR A 11 9.31 -4.12 0.03
N PHE A 12 9.72 -4.24 -1.22
CA PHE A 12 9.85 -3.11 -2.15
C PHE A 12 8.63 -3.09 -3.06
N ILE A 13 8.00 -1.92 -3.20
CA ILE A 13 6.89 -1.71 -4.13
C ILE A 13 7.41 -0.84 -5.27
N PRO A 14 7.37 -1.32 -6.52
CA PRO A 14 7.73 -0.48 -7.66
C PRO A 14 6.63 0.53 -7.95
N SER A 15 7.01 1.79 -8.06
CA SER A 15 6.06 2.88 -8.31
C SER A 15 5.72 3.05 -9.77
N GLY A 16 6.48 2.43 -10.66
CA GLY A 16 6.57 2.82 -12.05
C GLY A 16 7.75 3.76 -12.25
N ASN A 17 8.31 3.78 -13.45
CA ASN A 17 9.47 4.61 -13.77
C ASN A 17 9.18 5.66 -14.87
N GLN A 18 7.91 5.81 -15.25
CA GLN A 18 7.50 6.85 -16.18
C GLN A 18 7.41 8.19 -15.46
N GLU A 19 7.44 9.28 -16.23
CA GLU A 19 7.40 10.62 -15.66
C GLU A 19 6.21 10.78 -14.73
N GLY A 20 6.47 11.24 -13.50
CA GLY A 20 5.45 11.55 -12.50
C GLY A 20 4.93 10.35 -11.70
N GLU A 21 5.23 9.12 -12.10
CA GLU A 21 4.68 7.95 -11.42
C GLU A 21 5.18 7.79 -10.00
N PHE A 22 6.48 8.02 -9.78
CA PHE A 22 7.03 7.91 -8.44
C PHE A 22 6.43 8.97 -7.50
N GLU A 23 6.37 10.21 -7.97
CA GLU A 23 5.84 11.33 -7.18
C GLU A 23 4.35 11.11 -6.85
N THR A 24 3.59 10.61 -7.81
CA THR A 24 2.17 10.28 -7.59
C THR A 24 2.00 9.19 -6.54
N ALA A 25 2.84 8.15 -6.60
CA ALA A 25 2.80 7.07 -5.61
C ALA A 25 3.17 7.58 -4.22
N VAL A 26 4.19 8.44 -4.12
CA VAL A 26 4.56 9.06 -2.84
C VAL A 26 3.37 9.81 -2.25
N GLN A 27 2.72 10.63 -3.06
CA GLN A 27 1.55 11.40 -2.63
C GLN A 27 0.41 10.48 -2.17
N PHE A 28 0.16 9.41 -2.91
CA PHE A 28 -0.90 8.46 -2.60
C PHE A 28 -0.70 7.84 -1.21
N TYR A 29 0.49 7.30 -0.95
CA TYR A 29 0.74 6.63 0.33
C TYR A 29 0.74 7.61 1.51
N GLN A 30 1.19 8.84 1.30
CA GLN A 30 1.08 9.86 2.34
C GLN A 30 -0.38 10.19 2.63
N GLU A 31 -1.20 10.25 1.60
CA GLU A 31 -2.62 10.57 1.76
C GLU A 31 -3.37 9.52 2.57
N ILE A 32 -3.03 8.25 2.40
CA ILE A 32 -3.68 7.18 3.17
C ILE A 32 -3.06 6.96 4.55
N GLY A 33 -2.09 7.81 4.94
CA GLY A 33 -1.62 7.87 6.31
C GLY A 33 -0.21 7.38 6.58
N PHE A 34 0.54 6.96 5.54
CA PHE A 34 1.93 6.55 5.75
C PHE A 34 2.86 7.77 5.82
N THR A 35 3.90 7.65 6.63
CA THR A 35 4.89 8.70 6.82
C THR A 35 6.15 8.36 6.05
N ILE A 36 6.72 9.35 5.35
CA ILE A 36 8.03 9.18 4.73
C ILE A 36 9.10 9.39 5.79
N ASN A 37 9.97 8.39 5.97
CA ASN A 37 11.08 8.45 6.91
C ASN A 37 12.40 8.83 6.24
N ALA A 38 12.54 8.48 4.97
CA ALA A 38 13.71 8.84 4.18
C ALA A 38 13.33 8.72 2.72
N HIS A 39 13.90 9.59 1.86
CA HIS A 39 13.64 9.44 0.43
C HIS A 39 14.65 10.20 -0.42
N THR A 40 14.81 9.70 -1.64
CA THR A 40 15.56 10.35 -2.71
C THR A 40 14.59 10.51 -3.90
N ASP A 41 15.11 10.88 -5.06
CA ASP A 41 14.28 10.97 -6.26
C ASP A 41 13.82 9.59 -6.78
N GLU A 42 14.42 8.51 -6.29
CA GLU A 42 14.16 7.17 -6.81
C GLU A 42 13.68 6.18 -5.76
N PHE A 43 13.57 6.62 -4.52
CA PHE A 43 13.39 5.69 -3.41
C PHE A 43 12.75 6.39 -2.22
N ALA A 44 11.81 5.73 -1.54
CA ALA A 44 11.19 6.23 -0.33
C ALA A 44 10.99 5.11 0.68
N VAL A 45 11.14 5.44 1.96
CA VAL A 45 10.83 4.54 3.06
C VAL A 45 9.56 5.03 3.72
N PHE A 46 8.53 4.20 3.72
CA PHE A 46 7.25 4.51 4.35
C PHE A 46 7.04 3.69 5.60
N THR A 47 6.52 4.34 6.63
CA THR A 47 6.15 3.67 7.88
C THR A 47 4.79 4.19 8.35
N LYS A 48 4.09 3.33 9.09
CA LYS A 48 2.90 3.70 9.85
C LYS A 48 2.78 2.67 10.97
N ASP A 49 2.88 3.14 12.21
CA ASP A 49 2.88 2.26 13.37
C ASP A 49 3.93 1.14 13.20
N GLU A 50 3.55 -0.12 13.20
CA GLU A 50 4.50 -1.22 13.01
C GLU A 50 4.74 -1.59 11.55
N SER A 51 4.00 -0.97 10.63
CA SER A 51 4.10 -1.27 9.20
C SER A 51 5.23 -0.49 8.54
N LYS A 52 5.88 -1.12 7.58
CA LYS A 52 6.97 -0.50 6.83
C LYS A 52 7.07 -1.14 5.45
N PHE A 53 7.33 -0.32 4.44
CA PHE A 53 7.70 -0.80 3.11
C PHE A 53 8.55 0.24 2.41
N PHE A 54 9.22 -0.20 1.35
CA PHE A 54 10.00 0.68 0.49
C PHE A 54 9.25 0.91 -0.81
N LEU A 55 9.25 2.15 -1.29
CA LEU A 55 8.74 2.51 -2.61
C LEU A 55 9.94 2.78 -3.48
N GLN A 56 10.00 2.17 -4.67
CA GLN A 56 11.15 2.29 -5.55
C GLN A 56 10.70 2.73 -6.94
N LYS A 57 11.43 3.68 -7.53
CA LYS A 57 11.18 4.12 -8.89
C LYS A 57 11.67 3.05 -9.86
N TYR A 58 10.80 2.13 -10.19
CA TYR A 58 11.09 0.93 -10.95
C TYR A 58 9.89 0.59 -11.81
N PRO A 59 10.06 -0.13 -12.94
CA PRO A 59 8.92 -0.53 -13.78
C PRO A 59 7.89 -1.32 -12.99
N LYS A 60 6.60 -1.04 -13.24
CA LYS A 60 5.50 -1.67 -12.51
C LYS A 60 4.55 -2.49 -13.39
N GLU A 61 4.84 -2.61 -14.68
CA GLU A 61 3.92 -3.23 -15.63
C GLU A 61 3.56 -4.67 -15.27
N TRP A 62 4.47 -5.37 -14.60
CA TRP A 62 4.24 -6.77 -14.19
C TRP A 62 3.29 -6.89 -12.99
N ILE A 63 3.03 -5.80 -12.27
CA ILE A 63 2.21 -5.88 -11.05
C ILE A 63 0.76 -6.24 -11.39
N GLN A 64 0.04 -5.37 -12.03
CA GLN A 64 -1.34 -5.55 -12.52
C GLN A 64 -2.18 -6.54 -11.71
N GLY A 65 -2.16 -6.41 -10.38
CA GLY A 65 -2.85 -7.33 -9.47
C GLY A 65 -2.09 -8.59 -9.12
N ASN A 66 -0.88 -8.78 -9.65
CA ASN A 66 -0.07 -9.96 -9.34
C ASN A 66 0.67 -9.82 -8.01
N LEU A 67 0.85 -8.60 -7.53
CA LEU A 67 1.44 -8.35 -6.22
C LEU A 67 0.33 -8.10 -5.23
N MET A 68 0.17 -9.02 -4.30
CA MET A 68 -0.83 -8.92 -3.24
C MET A 68 -0.16 -8.67 -1.91
N MET A 69 -0.76 -7.81 -1.09
CA MET A 69 -0.28 -7.53 0.25
C MET A 69 -1.45 -7.53 1.22
N VAL A 70 -1.18 -7.92 2.45
CA VAL A 70 -2.15 -7.88 3.53
C VAL A 70 -1.75 -6.77 4.49
N LEU A 71 -2.69 -5.87 4.77
CA LEU A 71 -2.53 -4.87 5.80
C LEU A 71 -3.49 -5.21 6.93
N GLU A 72 -2.93 -5.64 8.05
CA GLU A 72 -3.74 -5.93 9.23
C GLU A 72 -3.94 -4.66 10.03
N VAL A 73 -5.18 -4.33 10.35
CA VAL A 73 -5.52 -3.11 11.05
C VAL A 73 -6.37 -3.43 12.27
N GLU A 74 -6.39 -2.53 13.25
CA GLU A 74 -7.17 -2.77 14.47
C GLU A 74 -8.64 -2.52 14.27
N ASN A 75 -9.02 -1.60 13.38
CA ASN A 75 -10.42 -1.28 13.14
C ASN A 75 -10.67 -1.08 11.65
N LEU A 76 -11.18 -2.12 11.01
CA LEU A 76 -11.42 -2.10 9.57
C LEU A 76 -12.47 -1.06 9.18
N ASP A 77 -13.52 -0.88 9.98
CA ASP A 77 -14.57 0.07 9.65
C ASP A 77 -14.05 1.51 9.66
N ASP A 78 -13.17 1.85 10.59
CA ASP A 78 -12.54 3.17 10.62
C ASP A 78 -11.63 3.37 9.40
N TRP A 79 -10.90 2.33 9.02
CA TRP A 79 -10.08 2.39 7.81
C TRP A 79 -10.93 2.60 6.57
N TRP A 80 -12.04 1.87 6.47
CA TRP A 80 -12.94 2.02 5.32
C TRP A 80 -13.52 3.43 5.25
N THR A 81 -13.96 3.98 6.36
CA THR A 81 -14.47 5.34 6.43
C THR A 81 -13.42 6.36 5.96
N MET A 82 -12.19 6.21 6.41
CA MET A 82 -11.09 7.09 6.01
C MET A 82 -10.82 6.98 4.51
N LEU A 83 -10.68 5.76 4.00
CA LEU A 83 -10.38 5.54 2.58
C LEU A 83 -11.45 6.12 1.68
N THR A 84 -12.73 5.93 2.02
CA THR A 84 -13.83 6.44 1.21
C THR A 84 -13.92 7.98 1.27
N SER A 85 -13.52 8.58 2.39
CA SER A 85 -13.55 10.04 2.55
C SER A 85 -12.53 10.74 1.66
N LEU A 86 -11.49 10.05 1.22
CA LEU A 86 -10.40 10.65 0.44
C LEU A 86 -10.70 10.74 -1.05
N GLU A 87 -11.77 10.09 -1.53
CA GLU A 87 -12.14 10.08 -2.96
C GLU A 87 -11.00 9.61 -3.86
N LEU A 88 -10.32 8.55 -3.44
CA LEU A 88 -9.11 8.06 -4.11
C LEU A 88 -9.38 7.62 -5.55
N GLU A 89 -10.53 6.99 -5.80
CA GLU A 89 -10.86 6.51 -7.15
C GLU A 89 -11.05 7.66 -8.14
N ARG A 90 -11.48 8.82 -7.65
CA ARG A 90 -11.64 10.01 -8.47
C ARG A 90 -10.30 10.72 -8.72
N LYS A 91 -9.44 10.72 -7.70
CA LYS A 91 -8.17 11.47 -7.76
C LYS A 91 -7.04 10.73 -8.46
N TYR A 92 -7.07 9.40 -8.39
CA TYR A 92 -5.97 8.57 -8.91
C TYR A 92 -6.48 7.55 -9.90
N LYS A 93 -5.93 7.57 -11.11
CA LYS A 93 -6.30 6.63 -12.15
C LYS A 93 -5.92 5.20 -11.75
N GLY A 94 -6.84 4.27 -11.96
CA GLY A 94 -6.60 2.85 -11.69
C GLY A 94 -6.86 2.40 -10.27
N VAL A 95 -7.04 3.31 -9.33
CA VAL A 95 -7.35 2.97 -7.95
C VAL A 95 -8.78 2.44 -7.86
N LYS A 96 -8.95 1.34 -7.10
CA LYS A 96 -10.27 0.74 -6.85
C LYS A 96 -10.41 0.38 -5.38
N LEU A 97 -11.61 0.61 -4.85
CA LEU A 97 -11.94 0.25 -3.48
C LEU A 97 -13.13 -0.72 -3.51
N THR A 98 -13.03 -1.78 -2.70
CA THR A 98 -14.13 -2.72 -2.49
C THR A 98 -14.47 -2.75 -1.01
N ALA A 99 -15.74 -2.54 -0.69
CA ALA A 99 -16.20 -2.45 0.71
C ALA A 99 -15.96 -3.75 1.48
N PRO A 100 -15.84 -3.65 2.81
CA PRO A 100 -15.65 -4.83 3.64
C PRO A 100 -16.74 -5.88 3.44
N GLN A 101 -16.31 -7.12 3.29
CA GLN A 101 -17.22 -8.27 3.25
C GLN A 101 -16.47 -9.51 3.73
N ILE A 102 -17.21 -10.54 4.09
CA ILE A 102 -16.62 -11.80 4.55
C ILE A 102 -16.38 -12.68 3.32
N TYR A 103 -15.16 -13.17 3.18
CA TYR A 103 -14.75 -14.02 2.07
C TYR A 103 -14.76 -15.51 2.47
N PRO A 104 -14.73 -16.44 1.49
CA PRO A 104 -14.81 -17.88 1.79
C PRO A 104 -13.71 -18.39 2.72
N TRP A 105 -12.57 -17.69 2.80
CA TRP A 105 -11.50 -18.06 3.72
C TRP A 105 -11.73 -17.57 5.16
N GLY A 106 -12.92 -17.00 5.45
CA GLY A 106 -13.34 -16.68 6.81
C GLY A 106 -12.89 -15.34 7.35
N VAL A 107 -12.29 -14.49 6.52
CA VAL A 107 -11.81 -13.18 6.95
C VAL A 107 -12.69 -12.08 6.36
N ARG A 108 -13.05 -11.10 7.19
CA ARG A 108 -13.74 -9.90 6.74
C ARG A 108 -12.68 -8.90 6.34
N GLU A 109 -12.70 -8.47 5.09
CA GLU A 109 -11.68 -7.56 4.58
C GLU A 109 -12.22 -6.60 3.53
N ALA A 110 -11.59 -5.43 3.42
CA ALA A 110 -11.77 -4.50 2.32
C ALA A 110 -10.62 -4.69 1.33
N HIS A 111 -10.82 -4.30 0.09
CA HIS A 111 -9.77 -4.38 -0.93
C HIS A 111 -9.46 -2.99 -1.47
N LEU A 112 -8.18 -2.77 -1.72
CA LEU A 112 -7.69 -1.55 -2.34
C LEU A 112 -6.69 -1.94 -3.44
N VAL A 113 -6.97 -1.55 -4.68
CA VAL A 113 -5.96 -1.56 -5.74
C VAL A 113 -5.36 -0.16 -5.75
N ASP A 114 -4.08 -0.05 -5.47
CA ASP A 114 -3.43 1.25 -5.35
C ASP A 114 -2.91 1.78 -6.69
N VAL A 115 -2.27 2.95 -6.68
CA VAL A 115 -1.77 3.60 -7.90
C VAL A 115 -0.65 2.81 -8.58
N CYS A 116 0.01 1.92 -7.84
CA CYS A 116 1.07 1.07 -8.39
C CYS A 116 0.50 -0.23 -8.97
N GLY A 117 -0.78 -0.52 -8.73
CA GLY A 117 -1.42 -1.76 -9.14
C GLY A 117 -1.36 -2.86 -8.10
N VAL A 118 -0.85 -2.57 -6.90
CA VAL A 118 -0.79 -3.55 -5.82
C VAL A 118 -2.18 -3.79 -5.26
N PHE A 119 -2.50 -5.05 -5.05
CA PHE A 119 -3.79 -5.48 -4.50
C PHE A 119 -3.64 -5.65 -2.99
N TRP A 120 -4.20 -4.71 -2.24
CA TRP A 120 -4.17 -4.74 -0.78
C TRP A 120 -5.42 -5.41 -0.22
N HIS A 121 -5.21 -6.40 0.65
CA HIS A 121 -6.26 -6.99 1.50
C HIS A 121 -6.14 -6.30 2.85
N ILE A 122 -7.16 -5.55 3.24
CA ILE A 122 -7.15 -4.81 4.52
C ILE A 122 -8.13 -5.50 5.46
N SER A 123 -7.61 -6.00 6.57
CA SER A 123 -8.44 -6.77 7.51
C SER A 123 -8.15 -6.46 8.97
#